data_e1b69e965b70a274a1c35c8d96f806d8
#
_entry.id   e1b69e965b70a274a1c35c8d96f806d8
#
_cell.length_a   1.000
_cell.length_b   1.000
_cell.length_c   1.000
_cell.angle_alpha   90.00
_cell.angle_beta   90.00
_cell.angle_gamma   90.00
#
_symmetry.space_group_name_H-M   'P 1'
#
loop_
_entity.id
_entity.type
_entity.pdbx_description
1 polymer ?
#
loop_
_entity_poly.entity_id
_entity_poly.type
_entity_poly.pdbx_seq_one_letter_code
_entity_poly.pdbx_strand_id
1 'polypeptide(L)'
;MTLLDIISNSCPLILCSLGALYSEFAGVLALFLEGMICLSGFLFFLFSTITQNVVLGFILTLISGSFITFLISLAIEKFKANYFIAGTATNLLFASIISCLSSIFFKTRGVLSSPLFSFNIVNVKFFIVIFSVVVF
;
A
#
# COMPACT_ATOMS: atom_id res chain seq x y z
N MET A 1 3.31 -20.62 -17.11
CA MET A 1 2.57 -19.96 -16.01
C MET A 1 1.80 -21.05 -15.27
N THR A 2 2.17 -21.33 -14.04
CA THR A 2 1.47 -22.32 -13.23
C THR A 2 0.23 -21.67 -12.57
N LEU A 3 -0.82 -22.45 -12.27
CA LEU A 3 -2.01 -21.97 -11.55
C LEU A 3 -1.64 -21.24 -10.26
N LEU A 4 -0.59 -21.71 -9.58
CA LEU A 4 -0.04 -21.08 -8.37
C LEU A 4 0.48 -19.64 -8.63
N ASP A 5 1.07 -19.37 -9.78
CA ASP A 5 1.53 -18.02 -10.12
C ASP A 5 0.37 -17.06 -10.32
N ILE A 6 -0.74 -17.54 -10.90
CA ILE A 6 -1.95 -16.72 -11.10
C ILE A 6 -2.59 -16.40 -9.76
N ILE A 7 -2.76 -17.39 -8.89
CA ILE A 7 -3.33 -17.21 -7.55
C ILE A 7 -2.46 -16.26 -6.72
N SER A 8 -1.15 -16.45 -6.71
CA SER A 8 -0.23 -15.60 -5.97
C SER A 8 -0.27 -14.13 -6.40
N ASN A 9 -0.38 -13.88 -7.71
CA ASN A 9 -0.47 -12.51 -8.22
C ASN A 9 -1.83 -11.86 -7.97
N SER A 10 -2.89 -12.66 -7.78
CA SER A 10 -4.24 -12.17 -7.47
C SER A 10 -4.46 -11.87 -5.98
N CYS A 11 -3.67 -12.47 -5.08
CA CYS A 11 -3.80 -12.29 -3.64
C CYS A 11 -3.81 -10.82 -3.17
N PRO A 12 -2.89 -9.95 -3.61
CA PRO A 12 -2.91 -8.55 -3.19
C PRO A 12 -4.18 -7.82 -3.58
N LEU A 13 -4.74 -8.14 -4.75
CA LEU A 13 -5.99 -7.55 -5.24
C LEU A 13 -7.17 -7.99 -4.40
N ILE A 14 -7.22 -9.26 -4.00
CA ILE A 14 -8.27 -9.80 -3.13
C ILE A 14 -8.23 -9.13 -1.76
N LEU A 15 -7.04 -8.99 -1.16
CA LEU A 15 -6.89 -8.30 0.12
C LEU A 15 -7.31 -6.83 0.05
N CYS A 16 -6.96 -6.13 -1.04
CA CYS A 16 -7.41 -4.76 -1.27
C CYS A 16 -8.92 -4.64 -1.44
N SER A 17 -9.54 -5.56 -2.17
CA SER A 17 -10.99 -5.55 -2.36
C SER A 17 -11.76 -5.80 -1.06
N LEU A 18 -11.24 -6.68 -0.20
CA LEU A 18 -11.79 -6.87 1.14
C LEU A 18 -11.67 -5.61 2.00
N GLY A 19 -10.52 -4.94 1.99
CA GLY A 19 -10.33 -3.67 2.68
C GLY A 19 -11.29 -2.59 2.19
N ALA A 20 -11.55 -2.53 0.87
CA ALA A 20 -12.54 -1.64 0.27
C ALA A 20 -13.95 -1.93 0.77
N LEU A 21 -14.35 -3.20 0.80
CA LEU A 21 -15.67 -3.60 1.31
C LEU A 21 -15.87 -3.20 2.78
N TYR A 22 -14.90 -3.42 3.65
CA TYR A 22 -14.97 -2.98 5.04
C TYR A 22 -15.13 -1.46 5.15
N SER A 23 -14.45 -0.69 4.32
CA SER A 23 -14.60 0.76 4.29
C SER A 23 -15.99 1.20 3.81
N GLU A 24 -16.56 0.52 2.81
CA GLU A 24 -17.95 0.76 2.36
C GLU A 24 -18.96 0.45 3.46
N PHE A 25 -18.81 -0.65 4.18
CA PHE A 25 -19.67 -0.96 5.33
C PHE A 25 -19.56 0.10 6.44
N ALA A 26 -18.42 0.73 6.60
CA ALA A 26 -18.23 1.87 7.51
C ALA A 26 -18.83 3.19 6.97
N GLY A 27 -19.39 3.19 5.76
CA GLY A 27 -19.99 4.36 5.14
C GLY A 27 -19.01 5.32 4.45
N VAL A 28 -17.76 4.91 4.27
CA VAL A 28 -16.73 5.69 3.60
C VAL A 28 -16.32 5.00 2.30
N LEU A 29 -16.63 5.63 1.17
CA LEU A 29 -16.15 5.14 -0.14
C LEU A 29 -14.63 5.29 -0.24
N ALA A 30 -13.92 4.16 -0.23
CA ALA A 30 -12.46 4.12 -0.23
C ALA A 30 -11.84 4.29 -1.63
N LEU A 31 -12.20 5.38 -2.32
CA LEU A 31 -11.65 5.70 -3.65
C LEU A 31 -10.15 6.07 -3.62
N PHE A 32 -9.61 6.35 -2.44
CA PHE A 32 -8.18 6.66 -2.24
C PHE A 32 -7.28 5.43 -2.15
N LEU A 33 -7.83 4.21 -2.25
CA LEU A 33 -7.07 2.96 -2.08
C LEU A 33 -5.93 2.80 -3.09
N GLU A 34 -6.13 3.21 -4.34
CA GLU A 34 -5.10 3.13 -5.37
C GLU A 34 -3.84 3.92 -4.97
N GLY A 35 -4.02 5.15 -4.53
CA GLY A 35 -2.93 5.98 -4.02
C GLY A 35 -2.29 5.41 -2.78
N MET A 36 -3.08 4.81 -1.88
CA MET A 36 -2.58 4.17 -0.65
C MET A 36 -1.73 2.94 -0.96
N ILE A 37 -2.09 2.14 -1.94
CA ILE A 37 -1.27 0.98 -2.37
C ILE A 37 0.10 1.45 -2.86
N CYS A 38 0.12 2.44 -3.74
CA CYS A 38 1.36 3.01 -4.26
C CYS A 38 2.21 3.64 -3.14
N LEU A 39 1.57 4.40 -2.25
CA LEU A 39 2.24 5.05 -1.12
C LEU A 39 2.82 4.02 -0.15
N SER A 40 2.05 2.99 0.22
CA SER A 40 2.52 1.95 1.15
C SER A 40 3.69 1.15 0.57
N GLY A 41 3.66 0.84 -0.72
CA GLY A 41 4.79 0.20 -1.41
C GLY A 41 6.06 1.05 -1.36
N PHE A 42 5.93 2.35 -1.61
CA PHE A 42 7.05 3.29 -1.52
C PHE A 42 7.58 3.44 -0.10
N LEU A 43 6.71 3.60 0.90
CA LEU A 43 7.10 3.70 2.32
C LEU A 43 7.78 2.42 2.81
N PHE A 44 7.28 1.25 2.41
CA PHE A 44 7.91 -0.02 2.73
C PHE A 44 9.34 -0.11 2.20
N PHE A 45 9.54 0.27 0.94
CA PHE A 45 10.87 0.32 0.34
C PHE A 45 11.79 1.31 1.07
N LEU A 46 11.29 2.51 1.35
CA LEU A 46 12.04 3.56 2.02
C LEU A 46 12.45 3.16 3.44
N PHE A 47 11.51 2.69 4.25
CA PHE A 47 11.81 2.28 5.63
C PHE A 47 12.72 1.06 5.68
N SER A 48 12.53 0.10 4.79
CA SER A 48 13.37 -1.08 4.72
C SER A 48 14.82 -0.74 4.32
N THR A 49 15.02 0.22 3.43
CA THR A 49 16.36 0.69 3.05
C THR A 49 17.05 1.50 4.15
N ILE A 50 16.29 2.29 4.91
CA ILE A 50 16.83 3.08 6.02
C ILE A 50 17.19 2.18 7.21
N THR A 51 16.30 1.27 7.60
CA THR A 51 16.50 0.39 8.77
C THR A 51 17.36 -0.82 8.47
N GLN A 52 17.67 -1.09 7.21
CA GLN A 52 18.40 -2.30 6.75
C GLN A 52 17.74 -3.61 7.24
N ASN A 53 16.47 -3.54 7.63
CA ASN A 53 15.72 -4.66 8.15
C ASN A 53 14.29 -4.65 7.59
N VAL A 54 13.93 -5.73 6.88
CA VAL A 54 12.64 -5.85 6.20
C VAL A 54 11.46 -5.91 7.18
N VAL A 55 11.65 -6.58 8.32
CA VAL A 55 10.59 -6.72 9.34
C VAL A 55 10.28 -5.39 10.01
N LEU A 56 11.29 -4.62 10.37
CA LEU A 56 11.11 -3.27 10.92
C LEU A 56 10.49 -2.33 9.89
N GLY A 57 10.93 -2.41 8.64
CA GLY A 57 10.34 -1.66 7.53
C GLY A 57 8.85 -1.94 7.37
N PHE A 58 8.44 -3.21 7.49
CA PHE A 58 7.04 -3.60 7.41
C PHE A 58 6.19 -3.02 8.56
N ILE A 59 6.66 -3.12 9.80
CA ILE A 59 5.95 -2.58 10.98
C ILE A 59 5.79 -1.06 10.87
N LEU A 60 6.86 -0.35 10.50
CA LEU A 60 6.82 1.11 10.33
C LEU A 60 5.84 1.53 9.21
N THR A 61 5.78 0.76 8.13
CA THR A 61 4.85 1.01 7.03
C THR A 61 3.40 0.82 7.47
N LEU A 62 3.10 -0.21 8.26
CA LEU A 62 1.75 -0.43 8.79
C LEU A 62 1.31 0.72 9.70
N ILE A 63 2.18 1.17 10.60
CA ILE A 63 1.88 2.28 11.51
C ILE A 63 1.65 3.57 10.73
N SER A 64 2.56 3.90 9.81
CA SER A 64 2.45 5.13 9.01
C SER A 64 1.24 5.11 8.07
N GLY A 65 0.95 3.98 7.42
CA GLY A 65 -0.21 3.82 6.56
C GLY A 65 -1.53 3.96 7.33
N SER A 66 -1.63 3.32 8.50
CA SER A 66 -2.79 3.45 9.39
C SER A 66 -3.01 4.90 9.84
N PHE A 67 -1.93 5.59 10.21
CA PHE A 67 -2.00 6.99 10.62
C PHE A 67 -2.46 7.92 9.49
N ILE A 68 -1.95 7.72 8.28
CA ILE A 68 -2.34 8.50 7.09
C ILE A 68 -3.83 8.26 6.77
N THR A 69 -4.28 7.01 6.76
CA THR A 69 -5.69 6.66 6.52
C THR A 69 -6.61 7.30 7.57
N PHE A 70 -6.21 7.28 8.83
CA PHE A 70 -6.94 7.92 9.92
C PHE A 70 -7.08 9.43 9.71
N LEU A 71 -6.00 10.11 9.30
CA LEU A 71 -6.04 11.55 9.00
C LEU A 71 -6.97 11.88 7.84
N ILE A 72 -6.97 11.07 6.77
CA ILE A 72 -7.87 11.26 5.63
C ILE A 72 -9.32 11.08 6.05
N SER A 73 -9.62 10.05 6.81
CA SER A 73 -10.98 9.79 7.31
C SER A 73 -11.47 10.95 8.18
N LEU A 74 -10.66 11.43 9.11
CA LEU A 74 -10.99 12.61 9.93
C LEU A 74 -11.21 13.86 9.09
N ALA A 75 -10.38 14.08 8.05
CA ALA A 75 -10.53 15.23 7.18
C ALA A 75 -11.87 15.17 6.41
N ILE A 76 -12.23 14.02 5.89
CA ILE A 76 -13.50 13.84 5.16
C ILE A 76 -14.70 14.06 6.08
N GLU A 77 -14.70 13.45 7.27
CA GLU A 77 -15.79 13.59 8.22
C GLU A 77 -15.95 15.02 8.73
N LYS A 78 -14.85 15.65 9.15
CA LYS A 78 -14.85 16.98 9.78
C LYS A 78 -15.25 18.09 8.78
N PHE A 79 -14.80 17.98 7.53
CA PHE A 79 -15.11 18.97 6.49
C PHE A 79 -16.38 18.63 5.70
N LYS A 80 -17.04 17.50 6.00
CA LYS A 80 -18.21 17.01 5.25
C LYS A 80 -17.97 17.00 3.74
N ALA A 81 -16.73 16.68 3.33
CA ALA A 81 -16.32 16.68 1.94
C ALA A 81 -17.02 15.55 1.17
N ASN A 82 -17.25 15.76 -0.11
CA ASN A 82 -17.75 14.71 -0.97
C ASN A 82 -16.67 13.62 -1.09
N TYR A 83 -17.01 12.38 -0.70
CA TYR A 83 -16.09 11.23 -0.68
C TYR A 83 -15.42 11.00 -2.05
N PHE A 84 -16.15 11.24 -3.15
CA PHE A 84 -15.63 11.06 -4.49
C PHE A 84 -14.51 12.06 -4.81
N ILE A 85 -14.76 13.34 -4.54
CA ILE A 85 -13.78 14.40 -4.80
C ILE A 85 -12.57 14.25 -3.89
N ALA A 86 -12.79 13.98 -2.62
CA ALA A 86 -11.71 13.77 -1.65
C ALA A 86 -10.85 12.53 -2.01
N GLY A 87 -11.46 11.42 -2.43
CA GLY A 87 -10.76 10.21 -2.83
C GLY A 87 -9.88 10.41 -4.07
N THR A 88 -10.41 11.02 -5.12
CA THR A 88 -9.61 11.30 -6.33
C THR A 88 -8.50 12.32 -6.08
N ALA A 89 -8.76 13.35 -5.29
CA ALA A 89 -7.75 14.34 -4.91
C ALA A 89 -6.60 13.70 -4.09
N THR A 90 -6.91 12.82 -3.15
CA THR A 90 -5.89 12.10 -2.37
C THR A 90 -5.05 11.15 -3.23
N ASN A 91 -5.62 10.48 -4.23
CA ASN A 91 -4.85 9.66 -5.17
C ASN A 91 -3.80 10.48 -5.93
N LEU A 92 -4.20 11.63 -6.49
CA LEU A 92 -3.30 12.54 -7.19
C LEU A 92 -2.22 13.10 -6.25
N LEU A 93 -2.59 13.44 -5.04
CA LEU A 93 -1.68 13.94 -4.02
C LEU A 93 -0.61 12.89 -3.68
N PHE A 94 -1.00 11.64 -3.46
CA PHE A 94 -0.06 10.57 -3.17
C PHE A 94 0.89 10.27 -4.34
N ALA A 95 0.40 10.24 -5.57
CA ALA A 95 1.24 10.08 -6.75
C ALA A 95 2.31 11.19 -6.85
N SER A 96 1.92 12.43 -6.56
CA SER A 96 2.82 13.57 -6.55
C SER A 96 3.85 13.51 -5.42
N ILE A 97 3.43 13.12 -4.21
CA ILE A 97 4.31 12.95 -3.05
C ILE A 97 5.35 11.85 -3.34
N ILE A 98 4.93 10.70 -3.86
CA ILE A 98 5.83 9.60 -4.20
C ILE A 98 6.89 10.06 -5.21
N SER A 99 6.47 10.74 -6.28
CA SER A 99 7.39 11.26 -7.29
C SER A 99 8.40 12.24 -6.71
N CYS A 100 7.96 13.13 -5.83
CA CYS A 100 8.81 14.12 -5.17
C CYS A 100 9.82 13.43 -4.22
N LEU A 101 9.35 12.56 -3.33
CA LEU A 101 10.19 11.85 -2.38
C LEU A 101 11.18 10.90 -3.08
N SER A 102 10.74 10.19 -4.12
CA SER A 102 11.62 9.34 -4.92
C SER A 102 12.76 10.13 -5.55
N SER A 103 12.48 11.31 -6.06
CA SER A 103 13.50 12.21 -6.62
C SER A 103 14.48 12.72 -5.58
N ILE A 104 14.03 13.02 -4.35
CA ILE A 104 14.86 13.54 -3.26
C ILE A 104 15.76 12.44 -2.68
N PHE A 105 15.19 11.29 -2.32
CA PHE A 105 15.93 10.23 -1.62
C PHE A 105 16.75 9.35 -2.55
N PHE A 106 16.23 9.02 -3.72
CA PHE A 106 16.87 8.05 -4.61
C PHE A 106 17.42 8.67 -5.89
N LYS A 107 17.22 9.98 -6.12
CA LYS A 107 17.64 10.71 -7.33
C LYS A 107 17.16 10.06 -8.64
N THR A 108 16.10 9.23 -8.56
CA THR A 108 15.50 8.52 -9.68
C THR A 108 14.00 8.74 -9.69
N ARG A 109 13.41 8.81 -10.90
CA ARG A 109 11.95 8.85 -11.10
C ARG A 109 11.41 7.54 -11.67
N GLY A 110 12.23 6.50 -11.68
CA GLY A 110 11.90 5.21 -12.26
C GLY A 110 11.83 4.09 -11.25
N VAL A 111 12.23 2.91 -11.67
CA VAL A 111 12.22 1.69 -10.86
C VAL A 111 13.25 1.79 -9.73
N LEU A 112 12.77 1.60 -8.52
CA LEU A 112 13.60 1.52 -7.33
C LEU A 112 14.06 0.06 -7.16
N SER A 113 15.36 -0.18 -7.10
CA SER A 113 15.94 -1.49 -6.86
C SER A 113 16.93 -1.42 -5.71
N SER A 114 16.88 -2.41 -4.83
CA SER A 114 17.82 -2.57 -3.72
C SER A 114 18.21 -4.03 -3.59
N PRO A 115 19.48 -4.35 -3.29
CA PRO A 115 19.92 -5.72 -3.09
C PRO A 115 19.25 -6.41 -1.90
N LEU A 116 18.66 -5.65 -0.97
CA LEU A 116 17.90 -6.18 0.17
C LEU A 116 16.64 -6.95 -0.25
N PHE A 117 16.08 -6.67 -1.44
CA PHE A 117 14.87 -7.30 -1.96
C PHE A 117 15.13 -8.45 -2.93
N SER A 118 16.33 -8.99 -2.97
CA SER A 118 16.61 -10.24 -3.70
C SER A 118 16.09 -11.45 -2.90
N PHE A 119 14.77 -11.53 -2.74
CA PHE A 119 14.12 -12.66 -2.07
C PHE A 119 14.01 -13.87 -2.99
N ASN A 120 14.14 -15.06 -2.40
CA ASN A 120 13.79 -16.29 -3.08
C ASN A 120 12.25 -16.34 -3.23
N ILE A 121 11.77 -16.01 -4.42
CA ILE A 121 10.37 -15.72 -4.75
C ILE A 121 9.41 -16.85 -4.34
N VAL A 122 9.89 -18.08 -4.25
CA VAL A 122 9.06 -19.27 -3.99
C VAL A 122 8.47 -19.27 -2.57
N ASN A 123 9.26 -18.92 -1.56
CA ASN A 123 8.82 -18.97 -0.17
C ASN A 123 7.87 -17.83 0.18
N VAL A 124 8.05 -16.65 -0.42
CA VAL A 124 7.20 -15.48 -0.19
C VAL A 124 5.81 -15.68 -0.82
N LYS A 125 5.73 -16.27 -2.00
CA LYS A 125 4.46 -16.60 -2.66
C LYS A 125 3.60 -17.53 -1.82
N PHE A 126 4.21 -18.55 -1.23
CA PHE A 126 3.49 -19.51 -0.38
C PHE A 126 2.91 -18.86 0.87
N PHE A 127 3.66 -17.94 1.50
CA PHE A 127 3.21 -17.21 2.68
C PHE A 127 2.04 -16.26 2.38
N ILE A 128 2.09 -15.56 1.24
CA ILE A 128 1.02 -14.67 0.79
C ILE A 128 -0.28 -15.44 0.51
N VAL A 129 -0.18 -16.61 -0.14
CA VAL A 129 -1.36 -17.46 -0.42
C VAL A 129 -2.00 -17.97 0.87
N ILE A 130 -1.19 -18.47 1.83
CA ILE A 130 -1.71 -18.93 3.13
C ILE A 130 -2.38 -17.77 3.87
N PHE A 131 -1.77 -16.61 3.93
CA PHE A 131 -2.33 -15.44 4.61
C PHE A 131 -3.66 -14.99 3.98
N SER A 132 -3.76 -15.01 2.66
CA SER A 132 -5.00 -14.71 1.95
C SER A 132 -6.13 -15.69 2.26
N VAL A 133 -5.82 -16.99 2.36
CA VAL A 133 -6.80 -18.04 2.68
C VAL A 133 -7.26 -17.96 4.15
N VAL A 134 -6.38 -17.55 5.06
CA VAL A 134 -6.71 -17.43 6.50
C VAL A 134 -7.59 -16.20 6.79
N VAL A 135 -7.42 -15.14 6.00
CA VAL A 135 -8.21 -13.89 6.16
C VAL A 135 -9.60 -14.01 5.52
N PHE A 136 -9.82 -14.99 4.61
CA PHE A 136 -11.10 -15.26 3.95
C PHE A 136 -11.97 -16.20 4.76
#